data_4a285dae2b072c4a598d761265ee99bb
#
_entry.id   4a285dae2b072c4a598d761265ee99bb
#
_cell.length_a   1.000
_cell.length_b   1.000
_cell.length_c   1.000
_cell.angle_alpha   90.00
_cell.angle_beta   90.00
_cell.angle_gamma   90.00
#
_symmetry.space_group_name_H-M   'P 1'
#
loop_
_entity.id
_entity.type
_entity.pdbx_description
1 polymer ?
#
loop_
_entity_poly.entity_id
_entity_poly.type
_entity_poly.pdbx_seq_one_letter_code
_entity_poly.pdbx_strand_id
1 'polypeptide(L)'
;MTSQTIKRYPMPMPFGWFAVSYSDELAPSESRAVHYFDQELVLFRTEAGKAVLMEAYCPHLGAHLGHGIHERSGTGGGRIEGNNIVCPFHSWKFSPEGECVEVPYAKNMPPKVAGKKCLKTFPITETNKVIWAWYHPDGAAPLWDVISHDEANSDDWSPQDRYEWIIHTHPQEMAENAADPAHFKYVHGTASFPEWETTYDGPIVRGLQVANMPTPRGEVKGSIRTGSAGPGQGFTKFEGIADTFLLGMTTPIDEHKVQVRFAFIQPKVHGEVKKGGVNSAIISNIVGQLEEDKPIWEHKI
;
A
#
# COMPACT_ATOMS: atom_id res chain seq x y z
N MET A 1 -20.18 33.45 -8.61
CA MET A 1 -20.75 32.48 -7.67
C MET A 1 -19.83 31.28 -7.75
N THR A 2 -18.94 31.10 -6.79
CA THR A 2 -18.07 29.93 -6.69
C THR A 2 -18.94 28.76 -6.30
N SER A 3 -19.10 27.80 -7.21
CA SER A 3 -19.68 26.50 -6.90
C SER A 3 -18.88 25.91 -5.76
N GLN A 4 -19.43 25.90 -4.55
CA GLN A 4 -18.89 25.04 -3.50
C GLN A 4 -19.08 23.60 -3.99
N THR A 5 -18.00 22.96 -4.35
CA THR A 5 -17.99 21.51 -4.59
C THR A 5 -18.41 20.87 -3.27
N ILE A 6 -19.61 20.32 -3.22
CA ILE A 6 -20.09 19.59 -2.05
C ILE A 6 -19.15 18.39 -1.93
N LYS A 7 -18.33 18.34 -0.88
CA LYS A 7 -17.52 17.16 -0.58
C LYS A 7 -18.49 16.02 -0.27
N ARG A 8 -18.45 14.96 -1.05
CA ARG A 8 -19.25 13.74 -0.81
C ARG A 8 -19.00 13.17 0.58
N TYR A 9 -17.73 13.12 0.97
CA TYR A 9 -17.32 12.72 2.31
C TYR A 9 -16.69 13.90 3.03
N PRO A 10 -17.33 14.39 4.10
CA PRO A 10 -16.78 15.49 4.91
C PRO A 10 -15.64 15.00 5.84
N MET A 11 -15.29 13.72 5.76
CA MET A 11 -14.26 13.13 6.61
C MET A 11 -12.86 13.45 6.08
N PRO A 12 -11.89 13.61 6.97
CA PRO A 12 -10.49 13.76 6.58
C PRO A 12 -9.97 12.45 6.00
N MET A 13 -8.80 12.51 5.35
CA MET A 13 -8.06 11.34 4.93
C MET A 13 -7.88 10.38 6.12
N PRO A 14 -8.19 9.08 5.98
CA PRO A 14 -8.09 8.11 7.06
C PRO A 14 -6.64 7.91 7.48
N PHE A 15 -6.42 7.61 8.75
CA PHE A 15 -5.11 7.26 9.28
C PHE A 15 -4.95 5.72 9.39
N GLY A 16 -3.72 5.26 9.32
CA GLY A 16 -3.40 3.84 9.37
C GLY A 16 -2.09 3.47 8.71
N TRP A 17 -1.87 2.17 8.56
CA TRP A 17 -0.79 1.61 7.77
C TRP A 17 -1.19 1.51 6.29
N PHE A 18 -0.36 2.04 5.41
CA PHE A 18 -0.60 2.07 3.98
C PHE A 18 0.61 1.55 3.22
N ALA A 19 0.37 0.71 2.20
CA ALA A 19 1.41 0.17 1.34
C ALA A 19 1.97 1.27 0.42
N VAL A 20 3.27 1.55 0.49
CA VAL A 20 3.91 2.59 -0.32
C VAL A 20 4.79 2.02 -1.44
N SER A 21 5.21 0.76 -1.33
CA SER A 21 5.94 0.02 -2.38
C SER A 21 5.95 -1.46 -2.03
N TYR A 22 6.22 -2.31 -3.01
CA TYR A 22 6.70 -3.67 -2.71
C TYR A 22 8.18 -3.62 -2.30
N SER A 23 8.60 -4.58 -1.46
CA SER A 23 9.97 -4.60 -0.91
C SER A 23 11.05 -4.73 -1.96
N ASP A 24 10.79 -5.53 -3.00
CA ASP A 24 11.71 -5.82 -4.10
C ASP A 24 11.76 -4.74 -5.19
N GLU A 25 10.87 -3.75 -5.13
CA GLU A 25 10.87 -2.60 -6.04
C GLU A 25 11.80 -1.48 -5.60
N LEU A 26 12.36 -1.56 -4.40
CA LEU A 26 13.28 -0.57 -3.86
C LEU A 26 14.58 -1.25 -3.44
N ALA A 27 15.57 -1.21 -4.31
CA ALA A 27 16.89 -1.79 -4.04
C ALA A 27 17.69 -0.96 -3.00
N PRO A 28 18.68 -1.56 -2.30
CA PRO A 28 19.61 -0.81 -1.48
C PRO A 28 20.25 0.33 -2.27
N SER A 29 20.41 1.48 -1.64
CA SER A 29 20.92 2.73 -2.22
C SER A 29 20.03 3.36 -3.31
N GLU A 30 18.81 2.90 -3.46
CA GLU A 30 17.82 3.50 -4.36
C GLU A 30 16.96 4.53 -3.63
N SER A 31 16.58 5.59 -4.34
CA SER A 31 15.59 6.59 -3.92
C SER A 31 14.62 6.89 -5.04
N ARG A 32 13.36 7.19 -4.68
CA ARG A 32 12.32 7.58 -5.65
C ARG A 32 11.36 8.60 -5.06
N ALA A 33 10.86 9.48 -5.91
CA ALA A 33 9.75 10.36 -5.58
C ALA A 33 8.45 9.56 -5.52
N VAL A 34 7.63 9.81 -4.51
CA VAL A 34 6.29 9.24 -4.37
C VAL A 34 5.33 10.33 -3.87
N HIS A 35 4.07 10.23 -4.28
CA HIS A 35 3.02 11.15 -3.82
C HIS A 35 1.94 10.35 -3.10
N TYR A 36 1.84 10.52 -1.78
CA TYR A 36 0.83 9.90 -0.94
C TYR A 36 0.38 10.88 0.15
N PHE A 37 -0.84 10.69 0.63
CA PHE A 37 -1.39 11.48 1.74
C PHE A 37 -1.45 12.99 1.42
N ASP A 38 -1.67 13.34 0.14
CA ASP A 38 -1.62 14.71 -0.38
C ASP A 38 -0.26 15.41 -0.12
N GLN A 39 0.83 14.64 -0.11
CA GLN A 39 2.18 15.11 0.18
C GLN A 39 3.19 14.56 -0.83
N GLU A 40 4.12 15.43 -1.26
CA GLU A 40 5.31 15.01 -1.98
C GLU A 40 6.32 14.41 -1.00
N LEU A 41 6.70 13.18 -1.24
CA LEU A 41 7.54 12.38 -0.37
C LEU A 41 8.71 11.77 -1.14
N VAL A 42 9.77 11.40 -0.42
CA VAL A 42 10.85 10.57 -0.95
C VAL A 42 10.88 9.26 -0.18
N LEU A 43 10.79 8.17 -0.92
CA LEU A 43 11.02 6.81 -0.43
C LEU A 43 12.42 6.39 -0.84
N PHE A 44 13.23 5.90 0.10
CA PHE A 44 14.56 5.42 -0.21
C PHE A 44 14.95 4.22 0.67
N ARG A 45 15.95 3.46 0.21
CA ARG A 45 16.54 2.39 1.02
C ARG A 45 18.00 2.71 1.30
N THR A 46 18.38 2.66 2.56
CA THR A 46 19.77 2.84 2.99
C THR A 46 20.66 1.74 2.42
N GLU A 47 21.99 1.92 2.44
CA GLU A 47 22.93 0.86 2.08
C GLU A 47 22.80 -0.36 2.99
N ALA A 48 22.40 -0.15 4.27
CA ALA A 48 22.12 -1.22 5.22
C ALA A 48 20.79 -1.93 5.01
N GLY A 49 19.99 -1.52 3.99
CA GLY A 49 18.73 -2.15 3.63
C GLY A 49 17.48 -1.63 4.35
N LYS A 50 17.59 -0.61 5.21
CA LYS A 50 16.43 -0.01 5.89
C LYS A 50 15.64 0.90 4.93
N ALA A 51 14.33 0.66 4.77
CA ALA A 51 13.44 1.57 4.04
C ALA A 51 13.11 2.80 4.89
N VAL A 52 13.02 3.96 4.25
CA VAL A 52 12.72 5.26 4.87
C VAL A 52 11.77 6.04 3.99
N LEU A 53 10.74 6.65 4.58
CA LEU A 53 9.84 7.59 3.91
C LEU A 53 9.89 8.92 4.65
N MET A 54 10.09 10.02 3.92
CA MET A 54 10.13 11.37 4.49
C MET A 54 9.62 12.43 3.52
N GLU A 55 9.39 13.64 4.04
CA GLU A 55 9.10 14.81 3.21
C GLU A 55 10.17 15.02 2.14
N ALA A 56 9.73 15.37 0.93
CA ALA A 56 10.60 15.38 -0.23
C ALA A 56 11.48 16.62 -0.37
N TYR A 57 11.10 17.76 0.23
CA TYR A 57 11.73 19.04 -0.09
C TYR A 57 12.83 19.43 0.88
N CYS A 58 14.05 19.55 0.36
CA CYS A 58 15.21 20.02 1.11
C CYS A 58 14.96 21.44 1.69
N PRO A 59 15.13 21.64 3.01
CA PRO A 59 14.85 22.92 3.65
C PRO A 59 15.81 24.06 3.28
N HIS A 60 16.85 23.77 2.51
CA HIS A 60 17.78 24.79 2.02
C HIS A 60 17.11 25.68 0.98
N LEU A 61 16.80 25.14 -0.21
CA LEU A 61 16.20 25.88 -1.33
C LEU A 61 15.08 25.09 -2.04
N GLY A 62 14.44 24.15 -1.37
CA GLY A 62 13.25 23.46 -1.87
C GLY A 62 13.52 22.42 -2.98
N ALA A 63 14.74 21.92 -3.12
CA ALA A 63 15.00 20.84 -4.07
C ALA A 63 14.33 19.56 -3.62
N HIS A 64 13.63 18.87 -4.53
CA HIS A 64 13.01 17.59 -4.25
C HIS A 64 14.06 16.48 -4.18
N LEU A 65 14.14 15.76 -3.05
CA LEU A 65 15.16 14.73 -2.80
C LEU A 65 15.02 13.49 -3.69
N GLY A 66 13.83 13.21 -4.18
CA GLY A 66 13.55 12.07 -5.06
C GLY A 66 13.73 12.37 -6.57
N HIS A 67 14.08 13.61 -6.94
CA HIS A 67 14.31 14.01 -8.32
C HIS A 67 15.73 14.54 -8.51
N GLY A 68 16.41 14.04 -9.52
CA GLY A 68 17.75 14.48 -9.90
C GLY A 68 18.40 13.47 -10.83
N ILE A 69 19.31 13.92 -11.68
CA ILE A 69 20.12 13.04 -12.50
C ILE A 69 21.50 12.98 -11.87
N HIS A 70 21.89 11.81 -11.38
CA HIS A 70 23.24 11.59 -10.91
C HIS A 70 23.97 10.73 -11.93
N GLU A 71 24.89 11.31 -12.68
CA GLU A 71 25.66 10.65 -13.74
C GLU A 71 26.42 9.39 -13.28
N ARG A 72 26.72 9.30 -11.97
CA ARG A 72 27.45 8.17 -11.39
C ARG A 72 26.58 7.02 -10.90
N SER A 73 25.32 7.27 -10.57
CA SER A 73 24.42 6.22 -10.02
C SER A 73 23.36 5.75 -10.99
N GLY A 74 23.08 6.48 -12.06
CA GLY A 74 22.02 6.17 -13.02
C GLY A 74 20.61 6.22 -12.43
N THR A 75 20.46 6.63 -11.17
CA THR A 75 19.18 6.71 -10.46
C THR A 75 18.62 8.12 -10.52
N GLY A 76 17.31 8.23 -10.70
CA GLY A 76 16.60 9.49 -10.91
C GLY A 76 16.31 10.31 -9.64
N GLY A 77 17.08 10.14 -8.56
CA GLY A 77 16.85 10.83 -7.28
C GLY A 77 18.12 11.24 -6.58
N GLY A 78 18.01 11.66 -5.32
CA GLY A 78 19.14 11.89 -4.44
C GLY A 78 19.90 10.59 -4.20
N ARG A 79 21.24 10.65 -4.28
CA ARG A 79 22.06 9.49 -3.98
C ARG A 79 22.00 9.14 -2.49
N ILE A 80 22.20 7.87 -2.17
CA ILE A 80 22.32 7.41 -0.81
C ILE A 80 23.81 7.24 -0.48
N GLU A 81 24.23 7.73 0.67
CA GLU A 81 25.58 7.55 1.23
C GLU A 81 25.43 6.96 2.64
N GLY A 82 25.76 5.69 2.81
CA GLY A 82 25.53 4.94 4.04
C GLY A 82 24.04 4.86 4.36
N ASN A 83 23.62 5.53 5.42
CA ASN A 83 22.21 5.59 5.80
C ASN A 83 21.51 6.89 5.35
N ASN A 84 22.24 7.84 4.77
CA ASN A 84 21.75 9.18 4.53
C ASN A 84 21.36 9.41 3.08
N ILE A 85 20.31 10.19 2.86
CA ILE A 85 19.96 10.71 1.53
C ILE A 85 20.66 12.05 1.31
N VAL A 86 21.20 12.23 0.11
CA VAL A 86 21.95 13.43 -0.28
C VAL A 86 21.13 14.26 -1.24
N CYS A 87 20.89 15.51 -0.90
CA CYS A 87 20.18 16.46 -1.75
C CYS A 87 20.87 16.61 -3.12
N PRO A 88 20.16 16.43 -4.25
CA PRO A 88 20.76 16.49 -5.58
C PRO A 88 21.26 17.89 -5.97
N PHE A 89 20.84 18.95 -5.23
CA PHE A 89 21.18 20.32 -5.58
C PHE A 89 22.51 20.79 -4.96
N HIS A 90 22.64 20.73 -3.63
CA HIS A 90 23.83 21.23 -2.93
C HIS A 90 24.45 20.22 -1.98
N SER A 91 24.12 18.95 -2.13
CA SER A 91 24.68 17.83 -1.38
C SER A 91 24.51 17.90 0.16
N TRP A 92 23.46 18.59 0.65
CA TRP A 92 23.07 18.46 2.05
C TRP A 92 22.65 17.02 2.31
N LYS A 93 23.09 16.46 3.45
CA LYS A 93 22.77 15.09 3.83
C LYS A 93 21.75 15.06 4.95
N PHE A 94 20.79 14.16 4.80
CA PHE A 94 19.71 13.95 5.78
C PHE A 94 19.71 12.51 6.27
N SER A 95 19.65 12.33 7.59
CA SER A 95 19.55 11.02 8.21
C SER A 95 18.16 10.41 8.01
N PRO A 96 17.99 9.09 8.26
CA PRO A 96 16.67 8.43 8.28
C PRO A 96 15.67 9.05 9.26
N GLU A 97 16.14 9.76 10.27
CA GLU A 97 15.34 10.47 11.27
C GLU A 97 14.92 11.87 10.82
N GLY A 98 15.40 12.34 9.64
CA GLY A 98 15.09 13.64 9.06
C GLY A 98 15.99 14.78 9.56
N GLU A 99 17.12 14.47 10.19
CA GLU A 99 18.08 15.47 10.63
C GLU A 99 19.08 15.81 9.52
N CYS A 100 19.44 17.10 9.38
CA CYS A 100 20.53 17.51 8.51
C CYS A 100 21.86 17.18 9.19
N VAL A 101 22.58 16.19 8.67
CA VAL A 101 23.84 15.69 9.28
C VAL A 101 25.09 16.27 8.65
N GLU A 102 25.00 16.84 7.44
CA GLU A 102 26.13 17.45 6.75
C GLU A 102 25.69 18.56 5.79
N VAL A 103 26.47 19.65 5.80
CA VAL A 103 26.44 20.72 4.79
C VAL A 103 27.87 20.86 4.27
N PRO A 104 28.23 20.29 3.11
CA PRO A 104 29.62 20.01 2.73
C PRO A 104 30.48 21.25 2.51
N TYR A 105 29.90 22.40 2.25
CA TYR A 105 30.62 23.68 2.03
C TYR A 105 30.59 24.61 3.25
N ALA A 106 29.90 24.21 4.34
CA ALA A 106 29.83 25.03 5.56
C ALA A 106 30.96 24.68 6.51
N LYS A 107 31.65 25.70 7.05
CA LYS A 107 32.66 25.48 8.09
C LYS A 107 32.03 24.96 9.40
N ASN A 108 30.82 25.39 9.70
CA ASN A 108 30.05 24.96 10.85
C ASN A 108 28.60 24.66 10.39
N MET A 109 27.95 23.72 11.05
CA MET A 109 26.54 23.42 10.77
C MET A 109 25.68 24.68 10.96
N PRO A 110 24.85 25.06 9.98
CA PRO A 110 23.98 26.23 10.10
C PRO A 110 23.04 26.10 11.30
N PRO A 111 22.88 27.15 12.15
CA PRO A 111 22.06 27.09 13.36
C PRO A 111 20.59 26.73 13.12
N LYS A 112 20.07 26.98 11.92
CA LYS A 112 18.71 26.64 11.55
C LYS A 112 18.45 25.12 11.49
N VAL A 113 19.47 24.31 11.21
CA VAL A 113 19.37 22.87 11.01
C VAL A 113 20.19 22.05 12.01
N ALA A 114 21.13 22.66 12.72
CA ALA A 114 21.99 21.98 13.68
C ALA A 114 21.17 21.28 14.80
N GLY A 115 21.27 19.95 14.89
CA GLY A 115 20.61 19.15 15.91
C GLY A 115 19.08 19.19 15.86
N LYS A 116 18.49 19.43 14.70
CA LYS A 116 17.04 19.52 14.52
C LYS A 116 16.56 18.56 13.44
N LYS A 117 15.39 17.97 13.67
CA LYS A 117 14.63 17.35 12.59
C LYS A 117 14.19 18.43 11.61
N CYS A 118 14.66 18.32 10.38
CA CYS A 118 14.40 19.27 9.31
C CYS A 118 13.33 18.77 8.34
N LEU A 119 13.16 17.45 8.29
CA LEU A 119 12.20 16.75 7.43
C LEU A 119 11.33 15.83 8.29
N LYS A 120 10.03 15.87 8.08
CA LYS A 120 9.12 14.93 8.71
C LYS A 120 9.37 13.53 8.14
N THR A 121 9.45 12.54 9.01
CA THR A 121 9.59 11.13 8.67
C THR A 121 8.35 10.36 9.07
N PHE A 122 8.06 9.27 8.38
CA PHE A 122 6.93 8.42 8.64
C PHE A 122 7.41 7.11 9.27
N PRO A 123 6.72 6.57 10.30
CA PRO A 123 7.00 5.22 10.77
C PRO A 123 6.85 4.22 9.61
N ILE A 124 7.84 3.34 9.48
CA ILE A 124 7.89 2.30 8.43
C ILE A 124 7.97 0.94 9.08
N THR A 125 7.25 0.00 8.53
CA THR A 125 7.46 -1.44 8.75
C THR A 125 7.50 -2.17 7.41
N GLU A 126 8.23 -3.28 7.37
CA GLU A 126 8.37 -4.09 6.16
C GLU A 126 7.95 -5.52 6.50
N THR A 127 6.81 -5.94 5.97
CA THR A 127 6.26 -7.27 6.18
C THR A 127 5.39 -7.67 4.99
N ASN A 128 5.15 -8.97 4.79
CA ASN A 128 4.42 -9.50 3.64
C ASN A 128 5.06 -9.11 2.29
N LYS A 129 6.37 -8.86 2.26
CA LYS A 129 7.13 -8.35 1.09
C LYS A 129 6.63 -6.97 0.59
N VAL A 130 6.13 -6.15 1.50
CA VAL A 130 5.59 -4.80 1.26
C VAL A 130 6.19 -3.83 2.26
N ILE A 131 6.49 -2.63 1.80
CA ILE A 131 6.89 -1.49 2.62
C ILE A 131 5.61 -0.74 3.00
N TRP A 132 5.33 -0.65 4.30
CA TRP A 132 4.19 0.02 4.88
C TRP A 132 4.61 1.30 5.58
N ALA A 133 3.88 2.39 5.33
CA ALA A 133 4.04 3.65 6.05
C ALA A 133 2.82 3.91 6.94
N TRP A 134 3.07 4.34 8.18
CA TRP A 134 2.02 4.83 9.05
C TRP A 134 1.74 6.30 8.76
N TYR A 135 0.52 6.60 8.42
CA TYR A 135 0.02 7.96 8.28
C TYR A 135 -0.96 8.29 9.40
N HIS A 136 -0.76 9.45 10.05
CA HIS A 136 -1.70 10.08 10.95
C HIS A 136 -1.65 11.60 10.72
N PRO A 137 -2.78 12.30 10.58
CA PRO A 137 -2.79 13.75 10.29
C PRO A 137 -2.06 14.56 11.36
N ASP A 138 -2.22 14.19 12.63
CA ASP A 138 -1.56 14.86 13.75
C ASP A 138 -0.18 14.27 14.10
N GLY A 139 0.33 13.34 13.32
CA GLY A 139 1.63 12.70 13.56
C GLY A 139 1.66 11.76 14.78
N ALA A 140 0.51 11.24 15.23
CA ALA A 140 0.46 10.27 16.31
C ALA A 140 1.19 8.97 15.92
N ALA A 141 1.79 8.32 16.91
CA ALA A 141 2.46 7.03 16.73
C ALA A 141 1.46 5.94 16.29
N PRO A 142 1.96 4.85 15.67
CA PRO A 142 1.12 3.71 15.32
C PRO A 142 0.31 3.17 16.50
N LEU A 143 -0.98 2.96 16.27
CA LEU A 143 -1.95 2.46 17.25
C LEU A 143 -2.16 0.94 17.15
N TRP A 144 -1.72 0.34 16.05
CA TRP A 144 -1.73 -1.11 15.79
C TRP A 144 -0.61 -1.47 14.83
N ASP A 145 -0.30 -2.75 14.71
CA ASP A 145 0.69 -3.27 13.79
C ASP A 145 0.05 -3.78 12.49
N VAL A 146 0.86 -3.82 11.42
CA VAL A 146 0.49 -4.52 10.18
C VAL A 146 0.41 -6.03 10.47
N ILE A 147 -0.68 -6.67 10.03
CA ILE A 147 -0.83 -8.12 10.18
C ILE A 147 0.14 -8.82 9.25
N SER A 148 0.97 -9.70 9.82
CA SER A 148 1.83 -10.60 9.07
C SER A 148 1.06 -11.87 8.67
N HIS A 149 1.25 -12.31 7.43
CA HIS A 149 0.60 -13.50 6.87
C HIS A 149 1.64 -14.52 6.43
N ASP A 150 1.50 -15.76 6.91
CA ASP A 150 2.44 -16.84 6.58
C ASP A 150 2.46 -17.11 5.08
N GLU A 151 1.32 -17.00 4.41
CA GLU A 151 1.18 -17.17 2.97
C GLU A 151 2.10 -16.21 2.17
N ALA A 152 2.28 -15.01 2.64
CA ALA A 152 3.14 -14.01 1.98
C ALA A 152 4.62 -14.18 2.28
N ASN A 153 4.96 -14.86 3.38
CA ASN A 153 6.33 -14.96 3.89
C ASN A 153 6.94 -16.36 3.76
N SER A 154 6.14 -17.39 3.48
CA SER A 154 6.59 -18.79 3.33
C SER A 154 7.04 -19.10 1.90
N ASP A 155 8.07 -19.92 1.79
CA ASP A 155 8.53 -20.48 0.51
C ASP A 155 7.63 -21.59 -0.06
N ASP A 156 6.66 -22.07 0.72
CA ASP A 156 5.66 -23.05 0.26
C ASP A 156 4.57 -22.39 -0.61
N TRP A 157 4.54 -21.08 -0.67
CA TRP A 157 3.63 -20.29 -1.46
C TRP A 157 4.33 -19.64 -2.65
N SER A 158 3.55 -19.25 -3.67
CA SER A 158 4.06 -18.61 -4.87
C SER A 158 4.65 -17.23 -4.59
N PRO A 159 5.50 -16.68 -5.48
CA PRO A 159 5.68 -15.25 -5.56
C PRO A 159 4.33 -14.55 -5.71
N GLN A 160 4.27 -13.29 -5.32
CA GLN A 160 3.10 -12.43 -5.49
C GLN A 160 2.82 -12.19 -6.98
N ASP A 161 1.61 -12.50 -7.44
CA ASP A 161 1.07 -12.07 -8.73
C ASP A 161 0.36 -10.72 -8.51
N ARG A 162 0.90 -9.64 -9.06
CA ARG A 162 0.62 -8.25 -8.67
C ARG A 162 -0.20 -7.53 -9.71
N TYR A 163 -1.20 -6.80 -9.23
CA TYR A 163 -2.05 -5.90 -10.02
C TYR A 163 -2.16 -4.57 -9.30
N GLU A 164 -2.15 -3.48 -10.06
CA GLU A 164 -2.24 -2.12 -9.50
C GLU A 164 -3.20 -1.25 -10.32
N TRP A 165 -3.92 -0.40 -9.60
CA TRP A 165 -4.83 0.58 -10.16
C TRP A 165 -4.68 1.93 -9.46
N ILE A 166 -4.84 2.99 -10.24
CA ILE A 166 -5.16 4.31 -9.73
C ILE A 166 -6.65 4.51 -9.97
N ILE A 167 -7.39 4.79 -8.91
CA ILE A 167 -8.84 4.98 -8.94
C ILE A 167 -9.17 6.38 -8.44
N HIS A 168 -9.93 7.13 -9.22
CA HIS A 168 -10.36 8.48 -8.89
C HIS A 168 -11.58 8.44 -7.97
N THR A 169 -11.33 8.16 -6.70
CA THR A 169 -12.36 8.05 -5.68
C THR A 169 -11.82 8.37 -4.29
N HIS A 170 -12.71 8.61 -3.33
CA HIS A 170 -12.34 8.79 -1.94
C HIS A 170 -11.98 7.45 -1.28
N PRO A 171 -11.00 7.38 -0.36
CA PRO A 171 -10.65 6.13 0.35
C PRO A 171 -11.82 5.44 1.08
N GLN A 172 -12.84 6.20 1.49
CA GLN A 172 -14.05 5.69 2.13
C GLN A 172 -14.83 4.73 1.23
N GLU A 173 -14.81 4.93 -0.10
CA GLU A 173 -15.50 4.04 -1.04
C GLU A 173 -15.00 2.59 -0.95
N MET A 174 -13.71 2.42 -0.71
CA MET A 174 -13.12 1.07 -0.54
C MET A 174 -13.67 0.37 0.70
N ALA A 175 -13.87 1.12 1.79
CA ALA A 175 -14.45 0.58 3.02
C ALA A 175 -15.95 0.30 2.86
N GLU A 176 -16.70 1.16 2.18
CA GLU A 176 -18.12 0.95 1.89
C GLU A 176 -18.35 -0.28 1.03
N ASN A 177 -17.54 -0.47 -0.01
CA ASN A 177 -17.64 -1.63 -0.89
C ASN A 177 -17.47 -2.96 -0.13
N ALA A 178 -16.52 -3.00 0.79
CA ALA A 178 -16.29 -4.19 1.62
C ALA A 178 -17.47 -4.50 2.57
N ALA A 179 -18.29 -3.50 2.91
CA ALA A 179 -19.42 -3.63 3.81
C ALA A 179 -20.76 -3.84 3.09
N ASP A 180 -20.80 -3.73 1.75
CA ASP A 180 -22.03 -3.84 0.95
C ASP A 180 -22.18 -5.23 0.32
N PRO A 181 -23.03 -6.14 0.87
CA PRO A 181 -23.28 -7.43 0.23
C PRO A 181 -24.13 -7.34 -1.04
N ALA A 182 -24.84 -6.23 -1.27
CA ALA A 182 -25.76 -6.12 -2.37
C ALA A 182 -25.06 -5.99 -3.72
N HIS A 183 -23.93 -5.25 -3.77
CA HIS A 183 -23.20 -5.08 -5.03
C HIS A 183 -22.68 -6.40 -5.60
N PHE A 184 -22.32 -7.39 -4.76
CA PHE A 184 -21.90 -8.71 -5.25
C PHE A 184 -22.94 -9.36 -6.15
N LYS A 185 -24.22 -9.19 -5.83
CA LYS A 185 -25.30 -9.74 -6.65
C LYS A 185 -25.56 -8.93 -7.91
N TYR A 186 -25.59 -7.61 -7.79
CA TYR A 186 -26.06 -6.75 -8.88
C TYR A 186 -24.93 -6.29 -9.80
N VAL A 187 -23.72 -6.17 -9.32
CA VAL A 187 -22.54 -5.81 -10.13
C VAL A 187 -21.81 -7.08 -10.59
N HIS A 188 -21.49 -7.99 -9.67
CA HIS A 188 -20.69 -9.19 -9.98
C HIS A 188 -21.51 -10.44 -10.30
N GLY A 189 -22.84 -10.34 -10.28
CA GLY A 189 -23.72 -11.42 -10.72
C GLY A 189 -23.73 -12.67 -9.86
N THR A 190 -23.43 -12.56 -8.54
CA THR A 190 -23.54 -13.71 -7.64
C THR A 190 -24.97 -14.21 -7.52
N ALA A 191 -25.16 -15.52 -7.36
CA ALA A 191 -26.48 -16.13 -7.32
C ALA A 191 -27.33 -15.67 -6.12
N SER A 192 -26.69 -15.37 -4.99
CA SER A 192 -27.33 -14.93 -3.75
C SER A 192 -26.51 -13.82 -3.10
N PHE A 193 -27.12 -13.15 -2.11
CA PHE A 193 -26.38 -12.26 -1.24
C PHE A 193 -25.43 -13.08 -0.36
N PRO A 194 -24.15 -12.71 -0.26
CA PRO A 194 -23.25 -13.37 0.65
C PRO A 194 -23.66 -13.09 2.10
N GLU A 195 -23.66 -14.13 2.93
CA GLU A 195 -23.84 -14.01 4.35
C GLU A 195 -22.47 -14.15 5.04
N TRP A 196 -22.12 -13.14 5.83
CA TRP A 196 -20.84 -13.06 6.51
C TRP A 196 -21.02 -13.11 8.02
N GLU A 197 -20.27 -13.98 8.68
CA GLU A 197 -20.02 -13.84 10.11
C GLU A 197 -18.88 -12.84 10.29
N THR A 198 -19.19 -11.64 10.80
CA THR A 198 -18.20 -10.56 10.95
C THR A 198 -17.91 -10.30 12.41
N THR A 199 -16.63 -10.20 12.76
CA THR A 199 -16.14 -9.82 14.08
C THR A 199 -15.25 -8.61 14.02
N TYR A 200 -15.31 -7.78 15.08
CA TYR A 200 -14.54 -6.55 15.20
C TYR A 200 -13.69 -6.58 16.47
N ASP A 201 -12.41 -6.20 16.35
CA ASP A 201 -11.48 -6.07 17.46
C ASP A 201 -10.61 -4.82 17.24
N GLY A 202 -11.09 -3.68 17.73
CA GLY A 202 -10.49 -2.37 17.46
C GLY A 202 -10.43 -2.10 15.95
N PRO A 203 -9.22 -1.87 15.38
CA PRO A 203 -9.03 -1.61 13.95
C PRO A 203 -9.11 -2.88 13.09
N ILE A 204 -9.20 -4.05 13.71
CA ILE A 204 -9.16 -5.34 13.02
C ILE A 204 -10.59 -5.83 12.78
N VAL A 205 -10.90 -6.13 11.53
CA VAL A 205 -12.16 -6.76 11.11
C VAL A 205 -11.84 -8.15 10.57
N ARG A 206 -12.67 -9.12 10.86
CA ARG A 206 -12.59 -10.48 10.29
C ARG A 206 -13.96 -10.93 9.85
N GLY A 207 -14.04 -11.49 8.65
CA GLY A 207 -15.24 -12.07 8.08
C GLY A 207 -15.03 -13.54 7.70
N LEU A 208 -16.06 -14.34 7.83
CA LEU A 208 -16.10 -15.72 7.36
C LEU A 208 -17.39 -15.97 6.60
N GLN A 209 -17.24 -16.50 5.38
CA GLN A 209 -18.34 -17.05 4.60
C GLN A 209 -18.04 -18.52 4.28
N VAL A 210 -19.01 -19.38 4.46
CA VAL A 210 -18.95 -20.79 4.03
C VAL A 210 -20.01 -21.00 2.96
N ALA A 211 -19.62 -21.53 1.80
CA ALA A 211 -20.51 -21.77 0.68
C ALA A 211 -20.17 -23.06 -0.04
N ASN A 212 -21.17 -23.65 -0.69
CA ASN A 212 -20.96 -24.69 -1.66
C ASN A 212 -20.61 -24.07 -3.03
N MET A 213 -19.46 -24.41 -3.56
CA MET A 213 -18.96 -23.91 -4.84
C MET A 213 -19.27 -24.94 -5.93
N PRO A 214 -20.02 -24.58 -7.00
CA PRO A 214 -20.31 -25.49 -8.08
C PRO A 214 -19.04 -25.81 -8.89
N THR A 215 -18.85 -27.07 -9.23
CA THR A 215 -17.79 -27.54 -10.12
C THR A 215 -18.37 -28.47 -11.18
N PRO A 216 -17.66 -28.72 -12.31
CA PRO A 216 -18.08 -29.70 -13.30
C PRO A 216 -18.27 -31.14 -12.76
N ARG A 217 -17.73 -31.42 -11.55
CA ARG A 217 -17.80 -32.73 -10.89
C ARG A 217 -18.74 -32.77 -9.69
N GLY A 218 -19.55 -31.74 -9.48
CA GLY A 218 -20.44 -31.57 -8.33
C GLY A 218 -20.08 -30.36 -7.49
N GLU A 219 -20.67 -30.26 -6.30
CA GLU A 219 -20.41 -29.16 -5.37
C GLU A 219 -19.21 -29.49 -4.46
N VAL A 220 -18.37 -28.50 -4.21
CA VAL A 220 -17.28 -28.55 -3.24
C VAL A 220 -17.54 -27.51 -2.16
N LYS A 221 -17.46 -27.90 -0.90
CA LYS A 221 -17.54 -26.97 0.22
C LYS A 221 -16.26 -26.11 0.24
N GLY A 222 -16.44 -24.80 0.24
CA GLY A 222 -15.36 -23.85 0.36
C GLY A 222 -15.63 -22.79 1.40
N SER A 223 -14.62 -22.00 1.74
CA SER A 223 -14.74 -20.86 2.60
C SER A 223 -14.00 -19.65 2.03
N ILE A 224 -14.51 -18.47 2.37
CA ILE A 224 -13.85 -17.19 2.11
C ILE A 224 -13.65 -16.53 3.46
N ARG A 225 -12.40 -16.32 3.83
CA ARG A 225 -12.01 -15.56 5.02
C ARG A 225 -11.51 -14.21 4.58
N THR A 226 -12.09 -13.16 5.11
CA THR A 226 -11.66 -11.79 4.86
C THR A 226 -11.17 -11.15 6.14
N GLY A 227 -10.40 -10.10 6.02
CA GLY A 227 -10.09 -9.26 7.15
C GLY A 227 -9.36 -7.99 6.72
N SER A 228 -9.29 -7.06 7.67
CA SER A 228 -8.53 -5.83 7.52
C SER A 228 -7.89 -5.41 8.84
N ALA A 229 -6.82 -4.63 8.74
CA ALA A 229 -6.21 -3.92 9.85
C ALA A 229 -6.17 -2.43 9.52
N GLY A 230 -7.23 -1.74 9.88
CA GLY A 230 -7.48 -0.37 9.44
C GLY A 230 -7.79 -0.27 7.95
N PRO A 231 -7.73 0.95 7.37
CA PRO A 231 -8.21 1.20 6.00
C PRO A 231 -7.24 0.76 4.89
N GLY A 232 -5.96 0.57 5.20
CA GLY A 232 -4.94 0.36 4.17
C GLY A 232 -4.53 -1.09 3.94
N GLN A 233 -4.78 -1.99 4.89
CA GLN A 233 -4.47 -3.41 4.78
C GLN A 233 -5.74 -4.25 4.81
N GLY A 234 -6.01 -4.98 3.73
CA GLY A 234 -7.02 -6.02 3.65
C GLY A 234 -6.44 -7.35 3.21
N PHE A 235 -7.12 -8.44 3.51
CA PHE A 235 -6.81 -9.75 2.97
C PHE A 235 -8.07 -10.56 2.70
N THR A 236 -7.97 -11.48 1.75
CA THR A 236 -8.99 -12.49 1.45
C THR A 236 -8.32 -13.82 1.20
N LYS A 237 -8.75 -14.84 1.92
CA LYS A 237 -8.30 -16.23 1.71
C LYS A 237 -9.46 -17.06 1.20
N PHE A 238 -9.31 -17.58 0.00
CA PHE A 238 -10.21 -18.53 -0.62
C PHE A 238 -9.71 -19.94 -0.33
N GLU A 239 -10.58 -20.81 0.17
CA GLU A 239 -10.25 -22.21 0.50
C GLU A 239 -11.28 -23.14 -0.16
N GLY A 240 -10.83 -24.26 -0.71
CA GLY A 240 -11.70 -25.30 -1.27
C GLY A 240 -11.27 -25.79 -2.66
N ILE A 241 -11.71 -25.14 -3.73
CA ILE A 241 -11.40 -25.60 -5.09
C ILE A 241 -9.93 -25.33 -5.47
N ALA A 242 -9.46 -24.15 -5.11
CA ALA A 242 -8.05 -23.76 -5.21
C ALA A 242 -7.78 -22.71 -4.14
N ASP A 243 -6.87 -23.03 -3.25
CA ASP A 243 -6.48 -22.10 -2.20
C ASP A 243 -5.79 -20.90 -2.84
N THR A 244 -6.28 -19.72 -2.51
CA THR A 244 -5.73 -18.45 -3.00
C THR A 244 -5.77 -17.43 -1.86
N PHE A 245 -4.64 -16.80 -1.60
CA PHE A 245 -4.54 -15.69 -0.68
C PHE A 245 -4.36 -14.39 -1.47
N LEU A 246 -5.21 -13.42 -1.20
CA LEU A 246 -5.13 -12.06 -1.72
C LEU A 246 -4.75 -11.12 -0.59
N LEU A 247 -3.66 -10.40 -0.75
CA LEU A 247 -3.36 -9.21 0.02
C LEU A 247 -3.88 -8.01 -0.77
N GLY A 248 -4.94 -7.38 -0.27
CA GLY A 248 -5.55 -6.18 -0.84
C GLY A 248 -5.05 -4.94 -0.09
N MET A 249 -4.57 -3.94 -0.81
CA MET A 249 -3.97 -2.76 -0.22
C MET A 249 -4.53 -1.51 -0.89
N THR A 250 -5.01 -0.56 -0.08
CA THR A 250 -5.52 0.72 -0.56
C THR A 250 -4.72 1.84 0.06
N THR A 251 -4.07 2.66 -0.74
CA THR A 251 -3.24 3.77 -0.28
C THR A 251 -3.79 5.09 -0.81
N PRO A 252 -4.16 6.05 0.04
CA PRO A 252 -4.56 7.37 -0.39
C PRO A 252 -3.41 8.11 -1.09
N ILE A 253 -3.63 8.55 -2.32
CA ILE A 253 -2.75 9.50 -3.00
C ILE A 253 -3.13 10.90 -2.51
N ASP A 254 -4.41 11.23 -2.59
CA ASP A 254 -5.02 12.46 -2.08
C ASP A 254 -6.46 12.17 -1.61
N GLU A 255 -7.26 13.21 -1.30
CA GLU A 255 -8.68 13.04 -0.88
C GLU A 255 -9.58 12.45 -1.97
N HIS A 256 -9.15 12.45 -3.24
CA HIS A 256 -9.97 12.07 -4.40
C HIS A 256 -9.35 10.96 -5.23
N LYS A 257 -8.26 10.39 -4.77
CA LYS A 257 -7.51 9.40 -5.53
C LYS A 257 -6.84 8.39 -4.61
N VAL A 258 -7.00 7.13 -4.94
CA VAL A 258 -6.35 6.01 -4.25
C VAL A 258 -5.52 5.18 -5.21
N GLN A 259 -4.46 4.60 -4.70
CA GLN A 259 -3.77 3.48 -5.35
C GLN A 259 -4.22 2.19 -4.69
N VAL A 260 -4.78 1.29 -5.50
CA VAL A 260 -5.15 -0.05 -5.07
C VAL A 260 -4.12 -1.03 -5.59
N ARG A 261 -3.65 -1.93 -4.72
CA ARG A 261 -2.75 -3.02 -5.07
C ARG A 261 -3.34 -4.35 -4.64
N PHE A 262 -3.34 -5.31 -5.53
CA PHE A 262 -3.65 -6.70 -5.24
C PHE A 262 -2.39 -7.54 -5.41
N ALA A 263 -2.10 -8.39 -4.41
CA ALA A 263 -1.04 -9.38 -4.48
C ALA A 263 -1.64 -10.75 -4.22
N PHE A 264 -1.75 -11.56 -5.28
CA PHE A 264 -2.27 -12.93 -5.19
C PHE A 264 -1.13 -13.90 -4.93
N ILE A 265 -1.37 -14.83 -4.02
CA ILE A 265 -0.41 -15.82 -3.59
C ILE A 265 -1.13 -17.18 -3.53
N GLN A 266 -0.54 -18.22 -4.11
CA GLN A 266 -1.14 -19.55 -4.17
C GLN A 266 -0.15 -20.60 -3.69
N PRO A 267 -0.60 -21.70 -3.08
CA PRO A 267 0.30 -22.72 -2.59
C PRO A 267 1.03 -23.40 -3.76
N LYS A 268 2.30 -23.70 -3.56
CA LYS A 268 3.07 -24.55 -4.46
C LYS A 268 2.65 -26.00 -4.32
N VAL A 269 2.56 -26.71 -5.43
CA VAL A 269 2.31 -28.16 -5.46
C VAL A 269 3.57 -28.84 -5.92
N HIS A 270 4.16 -29.69 -5.07
CA HIS A 270 5.47 -30.31 -5.31
C HIS A 270 6.59 -29.29 -5.61
N GLY A 271 6.54 -28.12 -4.94
CA GLY A 271 7.53 -27.04 -5.11
C GLY A 271 7.30 -26.15 -6.33
N GLU A 272 6.27 -26.41 -7.15
CA GLU A 272 5.97 -25.64 -8.36
C GLU A 272 4.67 -24.85 -8.24
N VAL A 273 4.63 -23.67 -8.87
CA VAL A 273 3.42 -22.85 -9.00
C VAL A 273 2.57 -23.42 -10.13
N LYS A 274 1.34 -23.83 -9.84
CA LYS A 274 0.38 -24.22 -10.88
C LYS A 274 -0.04 -22.98 -11.67
N LYS A 275 0.29 -22.97 -12.97
CA LYS A 275 -0.16 -21.95 -13.90
C LYS A 275 -1.40 -22.45 -14.66
N GLY A 276 -2.38 -21.55 -14.82
CA GLY A 276 -3.61 -21.84 -15.57
C GLY A 276 -4.68 -22.58 -14.75
N GLY A 277 -5.76 -22.97 -15.45
CA GLY A 277 -6.89 -23.67 -14.84
C GLY A 277 -7.64 -22.84 -13.80
N VAL A 278 -8.11 -23.50 -12.74
CA VAL A 278 -8.93 -22.86 -11.68
C VAL A 278 -8.17 -21.75 -10.96
N ASN A 279 -6.86 -21.94 -10.74
CA ASN A 279 -6.02 -20.96 -10.05
C ASN A 279 -6.01 -19.60 -10.77
N SER A 280 -5.77 -19.62 -12.08
CA SER A 280 -5.79 -18.39 -12.88
C SER A 280 -7.21 -17.83 -13.05
N ALA A 281 -8.24 -18.69 -13.10
CA ALA A 281 -9.62 -18.26 -13.20
C ALA A 281 -10.09 -17.47 -11.97
N ILE A 282 -9.68 -17.87 -10.75
CA ILE A 282 -10.00 -17.14 -9.52
C ILE A 282 -9.37 -15.74 -9.56
N ILE A 283 -8.08 -15.64 -9.90
CA ILE A 283 -7.40 -14.34 -9.98
C ILE A 283 -8.06 -13.46 -11.03
N SER A 284 -8.30 -13.98 -12.24
CA SER A 284 -8.95 -13.21 -13.31
C SER A 284 -10.35 -12.75 -12.94
N ASN A 285 -11.11 -13.57 -12.21
CA ASN A 285 -12.45 -13.20 -11.74
C ASN A 285 -12.38 -12.04 -10.73
N ILE A 286 -11.48 -12.10 -9.74
CA ILE A 286 -11.36 -11.04 -8.72
C ILE A 286 -10.85 -9.74 -9.34
N VAL A 287 -9.88 -9.82 -10.25
CA VAL A 287 -9.39 -8.66 -11.01
C VAL A 287 -10.53 -8.06 -11.84
N GLY A 288 -11.33 -8.90 -12.50
CA GLY A 288 -12.51 -8.47 -13.27
C GLY A 288 -13.55 -7.75 -12.41
N GLN A 289 -13.80 -8.23 -11.19
CA GLN A 289 -14.74 -7.57 -10.25
C GLN A 289 -14.29 -6.14 -9.90
N LEU A 290 -13.00 -5.92 -9.66
CA LEU A 290 -12.50 -4.57 -9.40
C LEU A 290 -12.65 -3.67 -10.64
N GLU A 291 -12.42 -4.19 -11.84
CA GLU A 291 -12.64 -3.44 -13.09
C GLU A 291 -14.13 -3.11 -13.35
N GLU A 292 -15.06 -3.93 -12.86
CA GLU A 292 -16.50 -3.66 -12.88
C GLU A 292 -16.88 -2.55 -11.88
N ASP A 293 -16.29 -2.54 -10.70
CA ASP A 293 -16.56 -1.55 -9.66
C ASP A 293 -15.96 -0.17 -9.97
N LYS A 294 -14.76 -0.14 -10.54
CA LYS A 294 -13.99 1.08 -10.78
C LYS A 294 -14.79 2.20 -11.46
N PRO A 295 -15.48 1.99 -12.61
CA PRO A 295 -16.24 3.06 -13.25
C PRO A 295 -17.43 3.55 -12.40
N ILE A 296 -17.95 2.70 -11.51
CA ILE A 296 -19.01 3.11 -10.58
C ILE A 296 -18.43 4.07 -9.55
N TRP A 297 -17.33 3.72 -8.90
CA TRP A 297 -16.70 4.59 -7.91
C TRP A 297 -16.24 5.94 -8.48
N GLU A 298 -15.69 5.93 -9.68
CA GLU A 298 -15.19 7.14 -10.33
C GLU A 298 -16.30 8.12 -10.76
N HIS A 299 -17.56 7.69 -10.78
CA HIS A 299 -18.70 8.51 -11.22
C HIS A 299 -19.77 8.72 -10.12
N LYS A 300 -19.52 8.30 -8.89
CA LYS A 300 -20.40 8.60 -7.74
C LYS A 300 -20.27 10.06 -7.32
N ILE A 301 -21.37 10.68 -6.82
CA ILE A 301 -21.46 12.06 -6.33
C ILE A 301 -21.75 12.12 -4.85
#